data_ca0688812a450cc72c1c45a60dd746b9
#
_entry.id   ca0688812a450cc72c1c45a60dd746b9
#
_cell.length_a   1.000
_cell.length_b   1.000
_cell.length_c   1.000
_cell.angle_alpha   90.00
_cell.angle_beta   90.00
_cell.angle_gamma   90.00
#
_symmetry.space_group_name_H-M   'P 1'
#
loop_
_entity.id
_entity.type
_entity.pdbx_description
1 polymer ?
#
loop_
_entity_poly.entity_id
_entity_poly.type
_entity_poly.pdbx_seq_one_letter_code
_entity_poly.pdbx_strand_id
1 'polypeptide(L)'
;MGLNRLMLAKKTTASGGSTADNTFTVTIGQQGYQYGFSRYNATIGEVEGNVQHEGKAVTLVMLCYYSGYLDFAFTIEGVSSGKRNVTVKLTLVDNGTSGTIEFPKIDYQSYVPGFYEYTRNLTSDVIRMFSKANVGKKIKVEIIFN
;
A
#
# COMPACT_ATOMS: atom_id res chain seq x y z
N MET A 1 -15.62 -3.36 -20.35
CA MET A 1 -15.57 -3.85 -19.67
C MET A 1 -15.52 -3.49 -18.87
N GLY A 2 -15.48 -3.47 -19.17
CA GLY A 2 -15.51 -3.85 -18.10
C GLY A 2 -15.47 -3.61 -17.55
N LEU A 3 -15.53 -3.62 -17.33
CA LEU A 3 -15.60 -3.96 -16.38
C LEU A 3 -15.66 -3.64 -16.03
N ASN A 4 -15.81 -3.68 -16.20
CA ASN A 4 -15.77 -3.98 -15.37
C ASN A 4 -15.79 -3.61 -15.09
N ARG A 5 -16.21 -3.35 -15.45
CA ARG A 5 -16.22 -3.64 -14.73
C ARG A 5 -16.20 -3.60 -14.20
N LEU A 6 -16.11 -3.72 -14.44
CA LEU A 6 -16.08 -4.28 -13.51
C LEU A 6 -16.12 -4.32 -13.32
N MET A 7 -16.36 -4.28 -13.46
CA MET A 7 -16.33 -4.98 -12.73
C MET A 7 -16.28 -5.26 -12.40
N LEU A 8 -16.45 -5.08 -12.79
CA LEU A 8 -16.32 -5.89 -12.04
C LEU A 8 -16.25 -6.25 -11.97
N ALA A 9 -16.45 -6.34 -12.26
CA ALA A 9 -16.15 -7.27 -11.63
C ALA A 9 -16.09 -7.61 -11.59
N LYS A 10 -16.28 -7.66 -11.67
CA LYS A 10 -16.01 -8.40 -11.15
C LYS A 10 -15.92 -8.81 -10.70
N LYS A 11 -16.25 -8.82 -10.78
CA LYS A 11 -16.03 -9.59 -10.02
C LYS A 11 -16.17 -9.94 -9.42
N THR A 12 -16.41 -10.04 -9.32
CA THR A 12 -16.33 -10.77 -8.42
C THR A 12 -16.51 -11.19 -7.92
N THR A 13 -16.75 -11.41 -7.72
CA THR A 13 -16.75 -12.14 -6.93
C THR A 13 -16.96 -12.70 -6.40
N ALA A 14 -17.04 -12.97 -6.29
CA ALA A 14 -17.11 -13.70 -5.49
C ALA A 14 -17.46 -14.40 -5.13
N SER A 15 -17.53 -14.74 -5.16
CA SER A 15 -17.83 -15.56 -4.57
C SER A 15 -18.13 -15.98 -3.88
N GLY A 16 -18.94 -16.27 -4.68
CA GLY A 16 -19.54 -16.54 -3.47
C GLY A 16 -18.58 -16.58 -2.47
N GLY A 17 -18.80 -16.29 -1.83
CA GLY A 17 -17.89 -16.31 -0.84
C GLY A 17 -16.55 -15.83 -1.14
N SER A 18 -16.43 -15.15 -2.20
CA SER A 18 -15.14 -14.62 -2.45
C SER A 18 -14.83 -13.59 -1.38
N THR A 19 -13.76 -13.82 -0.65
CA THR A 19 -13.25 -12.85 0.27
C THR A 19 -12.41 -11.83 -0.48
N ALA A 20 -12.34 -10.62 0.05
CA ALA A 20 -11.42 -9.64 -0.47
C ALA A 20 -9.99 -10.16 -0.34
N ASP A 21 -9.18 -9.91 -1.35
CA ASP A 21 -7.78 -10.32 -1.36
C ASP A 21 -6.94 -9.61 -0.32
N ASN A 22 -7.38 -8.46 0.14
CA ASN A 22 -6.64 -7.57 1.06
C ASN A 22 -5.26 -7.22 0.54
N THR A 23 -5.12 -7.15 -0.78
CA THR A 23 -3.88 -6.79 -1.43
C THR A 23 -4.09 -5.70 -2.46
N PHE A 24 -3.09 -4.85 -2.58
CA PHE A 24 -2.96 -3.90 -3.68
C PHE A 24 -1.69 -4.21 -4.44
N THR A 25 -1.68 -3.83 -5.71
CA THR A 25 -0.45 -3.81 -6.49
C THR A 25 -0.15 -2.37 -6.86
N VAL A 26 1.06 -1.93 -6.59
CA VAL A 26 1.51 -0.57 -6.88
C VAL A 26 2.81 -0.62 -7.67
N THR A 27 3.11 0.43 -8.43
CA THR A 27 4.31 0.50 -9.26
C THR A 27 5.33 1.44 -8.63
N ILE A 28 6.59 1.03 -8.58
CA ILE A 28 7.68 1.85 -8.04
C ILE A 28 8.04 2.93 -9.06
N GLY A 29 7.94 4.19 -8.64
CA GLY A 29 8.44 5.32 -9.40
C GLY A 29 9.59 5.98 -8.67
N GLN A 30 10.45 6.67 -9.40
CA GLN A 30 11.53 7.44 -8.80
C GLN A 30 11.29 8.92 -9.02
N GLN A 31 11.28 9.68 -7.94
CA GLN A 31 11.25 11.13 -7.99
C GLN A 31 12.64 11.69 -7.72
N GLY A 32 12.81 12.98 -7.98
CA GLY A 32 14.09 13.64 -7.75
C GLY A 32 14.50 13.65 -6.29
N TYR A 33 15.63 14.23 -6.03
CA TYR A 33 16.19 14.31 -4.68
C TYR A 33 15.38 15.26 -3.81
N GLN A 34 15.17 14.84 -2.57
CA GLN A 34 14.64 15.69 -1.53
C GLN A 34 15.56 15.54 -0.33
N TYR A 35 16.02 16.66 0.21
CA TYR A 35 16.99 16.67 1.31
C TYR A 35 18.27 15.87 0.99
N GLY A 36 18.65 15.85 -0.30
CA GLY A 36 19.84 15.12 -0.72
C GLY A 36 19.62 13.63 -0.99
N PHE A 37 18.38 13.15 -0.92
CA PHE A 37 18.09 11.74 -1.12
C PHE A 37 17.06 11.54 -2.21
N SER A 38 17.23 10.48 -2.99
CA SER A 38 16.23 10.08 -3.96
C SER A 38 14.99 9.52 -3.24
N ARG A 39 13.83 9.82 -3.79
CA ARG A 39 12.57 9.27 -3.34
C ARG A 39 12.10 8.19 -4.29
N TYR A 40 11.61 7.12 -3.72
CA TYR A 40 10.95 6.07 -4.47
C TYR A 40 9.51 6.00 -4.00
N ASN A 41 8.61 6.41 -4.87
CA ASN A 41 7.18 6.40 -4.57
C ASN A 41 6.52 5.21 -5.24
N ALA A 42 5.70 4.51 -4.49
CA ALA A 42 4.73 3.61 -5.08
C ALA A 42 3.39 4.28 -4.85
N THR A 43 2.96 4.86 -5.82
CA THR A 43 1.68 5.46 -6.21
C THR A 43 0.72 6.02 -5.19
N ILE A 44 0.42 7.25 -5.39
CA ILE A 44 -0.83 7.86 -5.03
C ILE A 44 -1.70 7.78 -6.29
N GLY A 45 -2.80 7.08 -6.24
CA GLY A 45 -3.79 7.17 -7.29
C GLY A 45 -4.20 5.86 -7.92
N GLU A 46 -3.38 5.27 -8.75
CA GLU A 46 -3.81 4.04 -9.42
C GLU A 46 -3.25 2.83 -8.71
N VAL A 47 -4.10 2.17 -7.98
CA VAL A 47 -3.79 0.90 -7.33
C VAL A 47 -4.72 -0.16 -7.88
N GLU A 48 -4.19 -1.35 -8.08
CA GLU A 48 -4.99 -2.50 -8.50
C GLU A 48 -5.17 -3.39 -7.30
N GLY A 49 -6.40 -3.72 -6.99
CA GLY A 49 -6.65 -4.63 -5.90
C GLY A 49 -8.02 -4.46 -5.28
N ASN A 50 -8.31 -5.33 -4.34
CA ASN A 50 -9.58 -5.35 -3.65
C ASN A 50 -9.31 -5.57 -2.15
N VAL A 51 -9.27 -4.49 -1.42
CA VAL A 51 -9.03 -4.53 0.02
C VAL A 51 -10.25 -3.98 0.73
N GLN A 52 -10.70 -4.69 1.75
CA GLN A 52 -11.82 -4.27 2.58
C GLN A 52 -11.47 -4.40 4.05
N HIS A 53 -12.08 -3.57 4.85
CA HIS A 53 -11.99 -3.63 6.30
C HIS A 53 -13.36 -3.34 6.87
N GLU A 54 -13.92 -4.29 7.63
CA GLU A 54 -15.25 -4.18 8.23
C GLU A 54 -16.34 -3.84 7.20
N GLY A 55 -16.23 -4.45 6.02
CA GLY A 55 -17.20 -4.25 4.93
C GLY A 55 -17.05 -2.97 4.16
N LYS A 56 -16.01 -2.18 4.44
CA LYS A 56 -15.76 -0.90 3.77
C LYS A 56 -14.52 -0.99 2.90
N ALA A 57 -14.57 -0.33 1.75
CA ALA A 57 -13.45 -0.35 0.83
C ALA A 57 -12.25 0.43 1.39
N VAL A 58 -11.08 -0.16 1.25
CA VAL A 58 -9.81 0.53 1.48
C VAL A 58 -9.35 0.99 0.10
N THR A 59 -9.16 2.28 -0.10
CA THR A 59 -9.05 2.81 -1.45
C THR A 59 -7.72 3.45 -1.79
N LEU A 60 -7.18 4.30 -0.95
CA LEU A 60 -5.92 4.98 -1.26
C LEU A 60 -4.78 4.24 -0.60
N VAL A 61 -3.73 3.97 -1.36
CA VAL A 61 -2.49 3.44 -0.79
C VAL A 61 -1.34 4.30 -1.29
N MET A 62 -0.53 4.75 -0.37
CA MET A 62 0.68 5.49 -0.69
C MET A 62 1.85 4.82 0.00
N LEU A 63 2.89 4.57 -0.75
CA LEU A 63 4.18 4.19 -0.21
C LEU A 63 5.21 5.18 -0.71
N CYS A 64 6.02 5.69 0.19
CA CYS A 64 7.11 6.58 -0.20
C CYS A 64 8.34 6.22 0.61
N TYR A 65 9.40 5.80 -0.05
CA TYR A 65 10.67 5.46 0.60
C TYR A 65 11.71 6.53 0.30
N TYR A 66 12.41 6.97 1.32
CA TYR A 66 13.60 7.81 1.15
C TYR A 66 14.48 7.69 2.39
N SER A 67 15.78 7.58 2.15
CA SER A 67 16.79 7.62 3.22
C SER A 67 16.49 6.72 4.43
N GLY A 68 15.98 5.50 4.17
CA GLY A 68 15.70 4.55 5.24
C GLY A 68 14.36 4.71 5.92
N TYR A 69 13.55 5.68 5.48
CA TYR A 69 12.19 5.86 5.96
C TYR A 69 11.19 5.30 4.96
N LEU A 70 10.09 4.78 5.46
CA LEU A 70 8.94 4.45 4.64
C LEU A 70 7.73 5.18 5.17
N ASP A 71 7.11 6.00 4.33
CA ASP A 71 5.81 6.60 4.59
C ASP A 71 4.74 5.68 4.03
N PHE A 72 3.72 5.40 4.82
CA PHE A 72 2.60 4.55 4.39
C PHE A 72 1.29 5.24 4.73
N ALA A 73 0.36 5.23 3.77
CA ALA A 73 -0.97 5.78 3.99
C ALA A 73 -2.02 4.96 3.27
N PHE A 74 -3.23 4.93 3.82
CA PHE A 74 -4.39 4.32 3.17
C PHE A 74 -5.66 5.00 3.68
N THR A 75 -6.75 4.87 2.93
CA THR A 75 -8.07 5.37 3.36
C THR A 75 -9.03 4.20 3.50
N ILE A 76 -10.01 4.36 4.39
CA ILE A 76 -11.15 3.45 4.50
C ILE A 76 -12.38 4.28 4.20
N GLU A 77 -13.19 3.84 3.25
CA GLU A 77 -14.38 4.55 2.82
C GLU A 77 -15.29 4.87 4.00
N GLY A 78 -15.67 6.14 4.12
CA GLY A 78 -16.57 6.59 5.18
C GLY A 78 -15.93 6.74 6.56
N VAL A 79 -14.62 6.54 6.68
CA VAL A 79 -13.91 6.65 7.97
C VAL A 79 -12.97 7.86 7.92
N SER A 80 -13.15 8.77 8.86
CA SER A 80 -12.37 10.02 8.92
C SER A 80 -11.75 10.26 10.29
N SER A 81 -11.59 9.23 11.09
CA SER A 81 -10.98 9.37 12.41
C SER A 81 -10.56 8.01 12.96
N GLY A 82 -9.81 8.04 14.05
CA GLY A 82 -9.46 6.85 14.80
C GLY A 82 -8.06 6.32 14.52
N LYS A 83 -7.80 5.16 15.09
CA LYS A 83 -6.51 4.47 14.98
C LYS A 83 -6.74 3.06 14.49
N ARG A 84 -5.72 2.49 13.83
CA ARG A 84 -5.76 1.10 13.40
C ARG A 84 -4.43 0.43 13.73
N ASN A 85 -4.51 -0.83 14.04
CA ASN A 85 -3.34 -1.68 14.24
C ASN A 85 -3.16 -2.51 12.96
N VAL A 86 -2.09 -2.26 12.22
CA VAL A 86 -1.93 -2.80 10.88
C VAL A 86 -0.54 -3.40 10.72
N THR A 87 -0.48 -4.56 10.09
CA THR A 87 0.76 -5.13 9.58
C THR A 87 0.73 -5.05 8.06
N VAL A 88 1.79 -4.56 7.46
CA VAL A 88 1.89 -4.43 6.01
C VAL A 88 2.97 -5.38 5.51
N LYS A 89 2.62 -6.24 4.56
CA LYS A 89 3.60 -7.09 3.88
C LYS A 89 3.80 -6.56 2.48
N LEU A 90 5.05 -6.29 2.13
CA LEU A 90 5.44 -5.85 0.79
C LEU A 90 6.16 -6.99 0.10
N THR A 91 5.80 -7.25 -1.16
CA THR A 91 6.45 -8.28 -1.97
C THR A 91 6.78 -7.69 -3.34
N LEU A 92 8.05 -7.74 -3.71
CA LEU A 92 8.46 -7.35 -5.06
C LEU A 92 8.03 -8.47 -6.00
N VAL A 93 7.09 -8.18 -6.90
CA VAL A 93 6.46 -9.21 -7.73
C VAL A 93 7.48 -9.90 -8.64
N ASP A 94 8.47 -9.15 -9.09
CA ASP A 94 9.47 -9.64 -10.03
C ASP A 94 10.24 -10.86 -9.51
N ASN A 95 10.62 -10.87 -8.24
CA ASN A 95 11.48 -11.93 -7.69
C ASN A 95 11.00 -12.52 -6.38
N GLY A 96 9.85 -12.06 -5.86
CA GLY A 96 9.29 -12.59 -4.62
C GLY A 96 9.94 -12.10 -3.33
N THR A 97 10.92 -11.21 -3.40
CA THR A 97 11.52 -10.63 -2.19
C THR A 97 10.44 -9.94 -1.38
N SER A 98 10.37 -10.21 -0.08
CA SER A 98 9.33 -9.67 0.76
C SER A 98 9.83 -9.25 2.13
N GLY A 99 9.05 -8.41 2.79
CA GLY A 99 9.29 -8.02 4.17
C GLY A 99 8.02 -7.45 4.78
N THR A 100 7.96 -7.42 6.09
CA THR A 100 6.79 -6.91 6.82
C THR A 100 7.17 -5.68 7.63
N ILE A 101 6.19 -4.81 7.80
CA ILE A 101 6.31 -3.59 8.60
C ILE A 101 5.09 -3.51 9.50
N GLU A 102 5.29 -3.18 10.77
CA GLU A 102 4.18 -3.08 11.71
C GLU A 102 3.88 -1.63 12.04
N PHE A 103 2.60 -1.30 12.03
CA PHE A 103 2.08 0.01 12.40
C PHE A 103 1.05 -0.21 13.51
N PRO A 104 1.49 -0.27 14.78
CA PRO A 104 0.60 -0.66 15.87
C PRO A 104 -0.50 0.34 16.20
N LYS A 105 -0.35 1.58 15.80
CA LYS A 105 -1.39 2.59 16.06
C LYS A 105 -1.34 3.66 14.99
N ILE A 106 -1.59 3.25 13.75
CA ILE A 106 -1.61 4.22 12.66
C ILE A 106 -2.85 5.10 12.79
N ASP A 107 -2.64 6.40 12.88
CA ASP A 107 -3.68 7.40 13.11
C ASP A 107 -4.25 7.95 11.82
N TYR A 108 -5.54 8.29 11.84
CA TYR A 108 -6.13 9.08 10.77
C TYR A 108 -5.60 10.52 10.86
N GLN A 109 -5.14 11.03 9.72
CA GLN A 109 -4.62 12.39 9.60
C GLN A 109 -5.51 13.19 8.66
N SER A 110 -6.06 14.29 9.14
CA SER A 110 -6.97 15.10 8.31
C SER A 110 -6.23 15.80 7.16
N TYR A 111 -4.96 16.12 7.34
CA TYR A 111 -4.18 16.81 6.30
C TYR A 111 -3.70 15.89 5.18
N VAL A 112 -3.76 14.57 5.38
CA VAL A 112 -3.40 13.57 4.38
C VAL A 112 -4.65 12.88 3.81
N PRO A 113 -5.82 13.22 4.26
CA PRO A 113 -7.08 12.50 4.37
C PRO A 113 -6.94 10.97 4.32
N GLY A 114 -6.27 10.43 5.33
CA GLY A 114 -6.09 8.98 5.44
C GLY A 114 -5.37 8.58 6.70
N PHE A 115 -5.29 7.27 6.91
CA PHE A 115 -4.44 6.70 7.95
C PHE A 115 -3.01 6.79 7.45
N TYR A 116 -2.14 7.45 8.20
CA TYR A 116 -0.80 7.78 7.77
C TYR A 116 0.21 7.59 8.90
N GLU A 117 1.33 6.99 8.58
CA GLU A 117 2.46 6.87 9.50
C GLU A 117 3.76 6.71 8.70
N TYR A 118 4.86 7.02 9.30
CA TYR A 118 6.17 6.73 8.74
C TYR A 118 6.99 5.93 9.74
N THR A 119 7.93 5.15 9.24
CA THR A 119 8.78 4.33 10.10
C THR A 119 10.18 4.19 9.53
N ARG A 120 11.15 4.04 10.41
CA ARG A 120 12.52 3.64 10.06
C ARG A 120 12.76 2.15 10.32
N ASN A 121 11.79 1.48 10.90
CA ASN A 121 11.95 0.10 11.34
C ASN A 121 11.71 -0.86 10.17
N LEU A 122 12.66 -0.87 9.24
CA LEU A 122 12.55 -1.62 7.99
C LEU A 122 13.57 -2.74 7.93
N THR A 123 13.15 -3.87 7.37
CA THR A 123 14.09 -4.96 7.09
C THR A 123 14.97 -4.58 5.89
N SER A 124 16.13 -5.23 5.77
CA SER A 124 17.00 -4.99 4.62
C SER A 124 16.33 -5.36 3.30
N ASP A 125 15.44 -6.35 3.30
CA ASP A 125 14.70 -6.73 2.10
C ASP A 125 13.76 -5.62 1.65
N VAL A 126 13.06 -4.97 2.58
CA VAL A 126 12.20 -3.83 2.25
C VAL A 126 13.03 -2.67 1.69
N ILE A 127 14.16 -2.36 2.32
CA ILE A 127 15.03 -1.29 1.86
C ILE A 127 15.50 -1.55 0.42
N ARG A 128 15.88 -2.78 0.11
CA ARG A 128 16.39 -3.13 -1.22
C ARG A 128 15.32 -3.07 -2.31
N MET A 129 14.04 -3.19 -1.95
CA MET A 129 12.97 -3.07 -2.95
C MET A 129 12.97 -1.68 -3.60
N PHE A 130 13.25 -0.65 -2.81
CA PHE A 130 13.17 0.73 -3.25
C PHE A 130 14.53 1.20 -3.77
N SER A 131 14.88 0.72 -4.96
CA SER A 131 16.16 1.07 -5.59
C SER A 131 15.92 1.48 -7.03
N LYS A 132 16.90 2.14 -7.62
CA LYS A 132 16.83 2.57 -9.01
C LYS A 132 16.59 1.39 -9.96
N ALA A 133 17.17 0.24 -9.65
CA ALA A 133 17.04 -0.96 -10.48
C ALA A 133 15.61 -1.48 -10.52
N ASN A 134 14.78 -1.14 -9.54
CA ASN A 134 13.41 -1.64 -9.44
C ASN A 134 12.36 -0.63 -9.90
N VAL A 135 12.77 0.53 -10.39
CA VAL A 135 11.82 1.52 -10.91
C VAL A 135 11.04 0.90 -12.08
N GLY A 136 9.72 1.04 -12.05
CA GLY A 136 8.82 0.45 -13.03
C GLY A 136 8.32 -0.94 -12.64
N LYS A 137 8.91 -1.57 -11.65
CA LYS A 137 8.46 -2.88 -11.17
C LYS A 137 7.32 -2.72 -10.18
N LYS A 138 6.60 -3.81 -9.95
CA LYS A 138 5.41 -3.81 -9.10
C LYS A 138 5.69 -4.38 -7.73
N ILE A 139 5.07 -3.78 -6.73
CA ILE A 139 5.06 -4.27 -5.35
C ILE A 139 3.63 -4.67 -5.00
N LYS A 140 3.46 -5.87 -4.50
CA LYS A 140 2.21 -6.30 -3.89
C LYS A 140 2.22 -5.81 -2.44
N VAL A 141 1.16 -5.11 -2.06
CA VAL A 141 0.97 -4.55 -0.72
C VAL A 141 -0.18 -5.29 -0.06
N GLU A 142 0.11 -6.02 0.97
CA GLU A 142 -0.89 -6.80 1.72
C GLU A 142 -1.10 -6.12 3.06
N ILE A 143 -2.34 -5.69 3.32
CA ILE A 143 -2.68 -4.97 4.55
C ILE A 143 -3.42 -5.92 5.48
N ILE A 144 -2.87 -6.15 6.65
CA ILE A 144 -3.44 -7.05 7.65
C ILE A 144 -3.90 -6.20 8.84
N PHE A 145 -5.21 -6.15 9.04
CA PHE A 145 -5.80 -5.42 10.17
C PHE A 145 -5.80 -6.33 11.39
N ASN A 146 -5.12 -5.93 12.44
CA ASN A 146 -4.97 -6.72 13.65
C ASN A 146 -6.03 -6.36 14.72
#